data_91b6346ea895d28e4fd48315d243bfb8
#
_entry.id   91b6346ea895d28e4fd48315d243bfb8
#
_cell.length_a   1.000
_cell.length_b   1.000
_cell.length_c   1.000
_cell.angle_alpha   90.00
_cell.angle_beta   90.00
_cell.angle_gamma   90.00
#
_symmetry.space_group_name_H-M   'P 1'
#
loop_
_entity.id
_entity.type
_entity.pdbx_description
1 polymer ?
#
loop_
_entity_poly.entity_id
_entity_poly.type
_entity_poly.pdbx_seq_one_letter_code
_entity_poly.pdbx_strand_id
1 'polypeptide(L)'
;MGVPRRLYGWDVRPARDFFRPLAVGAPEPVREIPFPPSRMIHFFPPSNDKMRSKVPEIAPTVDILLGNLEDGVPADQKEAARAGLIDVANTVDFGDTQFWTRVNSLDSPWGLDDLTAAVLEAGEALDVIMIPKVEGPEDIHYVDRLLAQLEAKAGLTEPLLVHAILETARGVANVEEICAASPRMQGL
;
A
#
# COMPACT_ATOMS: atom_id res chain seq x y z
N MET A 1 1.05 -0.56 -44.17
CA MET A 1 2.01 0.58 -44.19
C MET A 1 2.40 0.83 -42.74
N GLY A 2 3.67 0.49 -42.38
CA GLY A 2 4.16 0.72 -41.04
C GLY A 2 4.41 2.21 -40.82
N VAL A 3 3.93 2.73 -39.69
CA VAL A 3 4.24 4.08 -39.25
C VAL A 3 5.76 4.20 -39.10
N PRO A 4 6.40 5.24 -39.68
CA PRO A 4 7.85 5.39 -39.58
C PRO A 4 8.28 5.47 -38.11
N ARG A 5 9.20 4.59 -37.73
CA ARG A 5 9.74 4.47 -36.34
C ARG A 5 10.60 5.66 -35.91
N ARG A 6 10.77 6.67 -36.76
CA ARG A 6 11.57 7.87 -36.47
C ARG A 6 10.74 9.12 -36.69
N LEU A 7 10.30 9.73 -35.61
CA LEU A 7 9.94 11.12 -35.55
C LEU A 7 11.13 11.86 -34.92
N TYR A 8 11.73 12.81 -35.64
CA TYR A 8 12.84 13.63 -35.15
C TYR A 8 14.17 12.91 -34.81
N GLY A 9 14.47 11.78 -35.44
CA GLY A 9 15.74 11.07 -35.21
C GLY A 9 15.83 10.29 -33.88
N TRP A 10 14.74 10.15 -33.14
CA TRP A 10 14.67 9.41 -31.89
C TRP A 10 14.05 8.04 -32.15
N ASP A 11 14.65 6.99 -31.59
CA ASP A 11 14.01 5.67 -31.57
C ASP A 11 12.84 5.69 -30.61
N VAL A 12 11.63 5.46 -31.11
CA VAL A 12 10.44 5.27 -30.28
C VAL A 12 10.58 3.93 -29.58
N ARG A 13 10.87 3.97 -28.28
CA ARG A 13 10.93 2.75 -27.46
C ARG A 13 9.53 2.15 -27.30
N PRO A 14 9.40 0.81 -27.26
CA PRO A 14 8.14 0.19 -26.89
C PRO A 14 7.65 0.70 -25.53
N ALA A 15 6.33 0.80 -25.35
CA ALA A 15 5.75 1.29 -24.10
C ALA A 15 6.27 0.53 -22.86
N ARG A 16 6.54 -0.78 -23.00
CA ARG A 16 7.13 -1.61 -21.93
C ARG A 16 8.47 -1.10 -21.40
N ASP A 17 9.23 -0.34 -22.20
CA ASP A 17 10.54 0.19 -21.79
C ASP A 17 10.41 1.40 -20.86
N PHE A 18 9.20 1.96 -20.70
CA PHE A 18 8.88 3.02 -19.75
C PHE A 18 8.39 2.49 -18.41
N PHE A 19 7.95 1.23 -18.38
CA PHE A 19 7.50 0.57 -17.15
C PHE A 19 8.68 -0.23 -16.58
N ARG A 20 9.46 0.42 -15.73
CA ARG A 20 10.58 -0.20 -15.02
C ARG A 20 10.32 -0.14 -13.51
N PRO A 21 10.74 -1.17 -12.76
CA PRO A 21 10.75 -1.10 -11.31
C PRO A 21 11.50 0.14 -10.83
N LEU A 22 11.00 0.80 -9.79
CA LEU A 22 11.61 2.01 -9.22
C LEU A 22 12.88 1.71 -8.42
N ALA A 23 13.12 0.45 -8.07
CA ALA A 23 14.34 -0.01 -7.44
C ALA A 23 14.84 -1.30 -8.11
N VAL A 24 16.15 -1.54 -8.06
CA VAL A 24 16.74 -2.78 -8.56
C VAL A 24 16.27 -3.95 -7.69
N GLY A 25 15.68 -4.95 -8.32
CA GLY A 25 15.13 -6.13 -7.64
C GLY A 25 13.69 -5.96 -7.15
N ALA A 26 13.08 -4.78 -7.32
CA ALA A 26 11.67 -4.60 -7.05
C ALA A 26 10.79 -5.34 -8.08
N PRO A 27 9.54 -5.69 -7.73
CA PRO A 27 8.58 -6.26 -8.65
C PRO A 27 8.34 -5.38 -9.89
N GLU A 28 7.84 -5.99 -10.96
CA GLU A 28 7.40 -5.24 -12.15
C GLU A 28 6.26 -4.28 -11.77
N PRO A 29 6.22 -3.06 -12.35
CA PRO A 29 5.15 -2.11 -12.09
C PRO A 29 3.77 -2.67 -12.42
N VAL A 30 2.79 -2.32 -11.63
CA VAL A 30 1.38 -2.67 -11.86
C VAL A 30 0.94 -2.12 -13.22
N ARG A 31 0.37 -2.97 -14.06
CA ARG A 31 -0.17 -2.59 -15.38
C ARG A 31 -1.68 -2.45 -15.37
N GLU A 32 -2.32 -3.26 -14.57
CA GLU A 32 -3.77 -3.29 -14.41
C GLU A 32 -4.06 -3.69 -12.97
N ILE A 33 -4.83 -2.87 -12.29
CA ILE A 33 -5.26 -3.16 -10.92
C ILE A 33 -6.56 -3.94 -11.00
N PRO A 34 -6.62 -5.16 -10.45
CA PRO A 34 -7.87 -5.88 -10.33
C PRO A 34 -8.87 -5.06 -9.52
N PHE A 35 -10.10 -4.95 -10.00
CA PHE A 35 -11.18 -4.28 -9.27
C PHE A 35 -12.09 -5.32 -8.59
N PRO A 36 -11.72 -5.86 -7.42
CA PRO A 36 -12.64 -6.66 -6.64
C PRO A 36 -13.69 -5.73 -6.01
N PRO A 37 -14.98 -5.95 -6.27
CA PRO A 37 -16.02 -5.16 -5.63
C PRO A 37 -16.01 -5.44 -4.13
N SER A 38 -15.73 -4.41 -3.34
CA SER A 38 -15.75 -4.47 -1.88
C SER A 38 -16.88 -3.62 -1.30
N ARG A 39 -17.59 -4.18 -0.34
CA ARG A 39 -18.72 -3.54 0.34
C ARG A 39 -18.31 -2.79 1.58
N MET A 40 -17.21 -3.23 2.21
CA MET A 40 -16.75 -2.67 3.47
C MET A 40 -15.25 -2.92 3.69
N ILE A 41 -14.65 -2.02 4.44
CA ILE A 41 -13.33 -2.19 5.05
C ILE A 41 -13.55 -2.35 6.56
N HIS A 42 -13.18 -3.50 7.12
CA HIS A 42 -13.27 -3.74 8.55
C HIS A 42 -11.95 -3.42 9.24
N PHE A 43 -11.94 -2.36 10.05
CA PHE A 43 -10.78 -1.91 10.80
C PHE A 43 -10.63 -2.67 12.11
N PHE A 44 -9.41 -3.05 12.47
CA PHE A 44 -9.08 -3.52 13.83
C PHE A 44 -7.78 -2.89 14.35
N PRO A 45 -7.65 -2.63 15.67
CA PRO A 45 -6.42 -2.16 16.28
C PRO A 45 -5.51 -3.35 16.60
N PRO A 46 -4.36 -3.53 15.92
CA PRO A 46 -3.51 -4.71 16.12
C PRO A 46 -2.85 -4.76 17.51
N SER A 47 -2.76 -3.63 18.21
CA SER A 47 -2.26 -3.59 19.61
C SER A 47 -3.22 -4.23 20.62
N ASN A 48 -4.48 -4.49 20.24
CA ASN A 48 -5.49 -5.04 21.13
C ASN A 48 -5.60 -6.56 20.96
N ASP A 49 -5.08 -7.32 21.91
CA ASP A 49 -5.06 -8.79 21.90
C ASP A 49 -6.44 -9.43 21.73
N LYS A 50 -7.46 -8.85 22.39
CA LYS A 50 -8.84 -9.34 22.27
C LYS A 50 -9.42 -9.14 20.87
N MET A 51 -9.05 -8.05 20.20
CA MET A 51 -9.49 -7.82 18.82
C MET A 51 -8.70 -8.71 17.85
N ARG A 52 -7.37 -8.84 18.05
CA ARG A 52 -6.55 -9.76 17.26
C ARG A 52 -7.05 -11.20 17.30
N SER A 53 -7.36 -11.72 18.49
CA SER A 53 -7.84 -13.10 18.63
C SER A 53 -9.12 -13.41 17.89
N LYS A 54 -9.89 -12.39 17.46
CA LYS A 54 -11.12 -12.55 16.66
C LYS A 54 -10.88 -12.46 15.17
N VAL A 55 -9.70 -12.05 14.74
CA VAL A 55 -9.40 -11.87 13.31
C VAL A 55 -9.66 -13.13 12.48
N PRO A 56 -9.27 -14.35 12.91
CA PRO A 56 -9.55 -15.56 12.14
C PRO A 56 -11.04 -15.85 11.93
N GLU A 57 -11.89 -15.39 12.86
CA GLU A 57 -13.35 -15.55 12.77
C GLU A 57 -13.98 -14.48 11.86
N ILE A 58 -13.39 -13.27 11.86
CA ILE A 58 -13.89 -12.12 11.10
C ILE A 58 -13.45 -12.18 9.64
N ALA A 59 -12.20 -12.56 9.37
CA ALA A 59 -11.63 -12.55 8.02
C ALA A 59 -12.56 -13.17 6.97
N PRO A 60 -13.10 -14.38 7.10
CA PRO A 60 -13.93 -14.97 6.07
C PRO A 60 -15.31 -14.30 5.90
N THR A 61 -15.63 -13.28 6.69
CA THR A 61 -16.95 -12.60 6.65
C THR A 61 -16.91 -11.20 6.06
N VAL A 62 -15.72 -10.70 5.72
CA VAL A 62 -15.49 -9.33 5.22
C VAL A 62 -14.73 -9.35 3.90
N ASP A 63 -14.87 -8.31 3.10
CA ASP A 63 -14.15 -8.20 1.82
C ASP A 63 -12.73 -7.72 2.05
N ILE A 64 -12.55 -6.77 2.98
CA ILE A 64 -11.27 -6.20 3.36
C ILE A 64 -11.15 -6.15 4.88
N LEU A 65 -10.05 -6.71 5.40
CA LEU A 65 -9.66 -6.56 6.79
C LEU A 65 -8.46 -5.62 6.86
N LEU A 66 -8.52 -4.59 7.72
CA LEU A 66 -7.48 -3.58 7.81
C LEU A 66 -6.92 -3.46 9.22
N GLY A 67 -5.62 -3.74 9.36
CA GLY A 67 -4.85 -3.46 10.57
C GLY A 67 -4.49 -1.97 10.66
N ASN A 68 -5.01 -1.30 11.68
CA ASN A 68 -4.82 0.13 11.83
C ASN A 68 -3.66 0.46 12.78
N LEU A 69 -2.64 1.19 12.28
CA LEU A 69 -1.50 1.65 13.08
C LEU A 69 -1.61 3.14 13.43
N GLU A 70 -2.55 3.88 12.84
CA GLU A 70 -2.67 5.33 12.94
C GLU A 70 -3.63 5.77 14.05
N ASP A 71 -4.70 6.47 13.72
CA ASP A 71 -5.68 7.01 14.66
C ASP A 71 -6.36 5.91 15.48
N GLY A 72 -6.52 6.16 16.76
CA GLY A 72 -7.05 5.18 17.72
C GLY A 72 -5.99 4.25 18.32
N VAL A 73 -4.71 4.33 17.88
CA VAL A 73 -3.57 3.65 18.51
C VAL A 73 -2.75 4.70 19.27
N PRO A 74 -2.68 4.66 20.61
CA PRO A 74 -1.87 5.57 21.41
C PRO A 74 -0.38 5.53 21.05
N ALA A 75 0.34 6.63 21.28
CA ALA A 75 1.75 6.75 20.94
C ALA A 75 2.64 5.68 21.58
N ASP A 76 2.36 5.31 22.82
CA ASP A 76 3.05 4.27 23.59
C ASP A 76 2.68 2.84 23.15
N GLN A 77 1.71 2.68 22.26
CA GLN A 77 1.27 1.38 21.73
C GLN A 77 1.64 1.18 20.25
N LYS A 78 2.32 2.12 19.61
CA LYS A 78 2.66 2.05 18.18
C LYS A 78 3.53 0.81 17.85
N GLU A 79 4.52 0.51 18.69
CA GLU A 79 5.35 -0.70 18.54
C GLU A 79 4.54 -1.99 18.72
N ALA A 80 3.69 -2.04 19.73
CA ALA A 80 2.80 -3.18 19.97
C ALA A 80 1.81 -3.37 18.81
N ALA A 81 1.33 -2.30 18.20
CA ALA A 81 0.46 -2.37 17.04
C ALA A 81 1.18 -2.94 15.82
N ARG A 82 2.42 -2.50 15.53
CA ARG A 82 3.26 -3.10 14.46
C ARG A 82 3.48 -4.59 14.68
N ALA A 83 3.91 -4.97 15.89
CA ALA A 83 4.12 -6.38 16.25
C ALA A 83 2.84 -7.21 16.10
N GLY A 84 1.69 -6.65 16.52
CA GLY A 84 0.40 -7.31 16.36
C GLY A 84 -0.08 -7.42 14.90
N LEU A 85 0.25 -6.45 14.04
CA LEU A 85 -0.01 -6.53 12.60
C LEU A 85 0.78 -7.69 11.97
N ILE A 86 2.07 -7.77 12.28
CA ILE A 86 2.98 -8.81 11.79
C ILE A 86 2.52 -10.19 12.27
N ASP A 87 2.14 -10.32 13.54
CA ASP A 87 1.60 -11.56 14.10
C ASP A 87 0.37 -12.05 13.32
N VAL A 88 -0.59 -11.14 13.05
CA VAL A 88 -1.79 -11.46 12.27
C VAL A 88 -1.43 -11.86 10.84
N ALA A 89 -0.56 -11.11 10.17
CA ALA A 89 -0.12 -11.40 8.80
C ALA A 89 0.49 -12.80 8.66
N ASN A 90 1.26 -13.23 9.67
CA ASN A 90 2.00 -14.50 9.63
C ASN A 90 1.22 -15.70 10.18
N THR A 91 0.06 -15.49 10.81
CA THR A 91 -0.67 -16.57 11.49
C THR A 91 -2.08 -16.78 10.99
N VAL A 92 -2.66 -15.82 10.28
CA VAL A 92 -4.05 -15.90 9.79
C VAL A 92 -4.08 -16.26 8.32
N ASP A 93 -4.93 -17.21 7.96
CA ASP A 93 -5.30 -17.50 6.58
C ASP A 93 -6.46 -16.55 6.18
N PHE A 94 -6.21 -15.65 5.25
CA PHE A 94 -7.19 -14.66 4.79
C PHE A 94 -8.10 -15.20 3.68
N GLY A 95 -7.74 -16.31 3.00
CA GLY A 95 -8.51 -16.84 1.87
C GLY A 95 -8.72 -15.77 0.79
N ASP A 96 -10.00 -15.45 0.49
CA ASP A 96 -10.37 -14.43 -0.50
C ASP A 96 -10.46 -13.00 0.07
N THR A 97 -10.24 -12.83 1.38
CA THR A 97 -10.29 -11.52 2.05
C THR A 97 -9.01 -10.77 1.83
N GLN A 98 -9.08 -9.53 1.34
CA GLN A 98 -7.91 -8.68 1.23
C GLN A 98 -7.42 -8.24 2.62
N PHE A 99 -6.12 -8.28 2.82
CA PHE A 99 -5.50 -7.79 4.06
C PHE A 99 -4.76 -6.48 3.80
N TRP A 100 -5.23 -5.42 4.43
CA TRP A 100 -4.70 -4.07 4.30
C TRP A 100 -4.08 -3.58 5.62
N THR A 101 -3.22 -2.58 5.53
CA THR A 101 -2.78 -1.83 6.73
C THR A 101 -2.84 -0.34 6.49
N ARG A 102 -3.31 0.43 7.49
CA ARG A 102 -3.17 1.88 7.51
C ARG A 102 -1.99 2.24 8.38
N VAL A 103 -0.97 2.82 7.77
CA VAL A 103 0.24 3.31 8.44
C VAL A 103 -0.01 4.69 9.07
N ASN A 104 0.90 5.14 9.93
CA ASN A 104 0.86 6.51 10.43
C ASN A 104 1.18 7.50 9.29
N SER A 105 0.69 8.74 9.44
CA SER A 105 0.91 9.81 8.45
C SER A 105 2.40 10.07 8.18
N LEU A 106 2.70 10.51 6.96
CA LEU A 106 4.09 10.67 6.49
C LEU A 106 4.86 11.77 7.25
N ASP A 107 4.17 12.69 7.88
CA ASP A 107 4.73 13.73 8.75
C ASP A 107 4.92 13.27 10.21
N SER A 108 4.53 12.04 10.52
CA SER A 108 4.70 11.46 11.86
C SER A 108 6.07 10.80 12.03
N PRO A 109 6.57 10.66 13.27
CA PRO A 109 7.82 9.94 13.52
C PRO A 109 7.70 8.41 13.33
N TRP A 110 6.50 7.88 13.12
CA TRP A 110 6.25 6.43 13.05
C TRP A 110 6.06 5.90 11.62
N GLY A 111 5.74 6.77 10.64
CA GLY A 111 5.36 6.35 9.29
C GLY A 111 6.44 5.52 8.58
N LEU A 112 7.71 5.89 8.71
CA LEU A 112 8.83 5.14 8.13
C LEU A 112 8.98 3.75 8.75
N ASP A 113 8.89 3.66 10.08
CA ASP A 113 8.99 2.38 10.80
C ASP A 113 7.81 1.47 10.46
N ASP A 114 6.61 2.03 10.34
CA ASP A 114 5.41 1.28 9.95
C ASP A 114 5.56 0.68 8.56
N LEU A 115 5.93 1.49 7.56
CA LEU A 115 6.16 1.03 6.20
C LEU A 115 7.26 -0.03 6.14
N THR A 116 8.35 0.18 6.87
CA THR A 116 9.47 -0.75 6.91
C THR A 116 9.04 -2.10 7.49
N ALA A 117 8.40 -2.11 8.64
CA ALA A 117 7.96 -3.33 9.31
C ALA A 117 6.88 -4.05 8.51
N ALA A 118 5.86 -3.32 8.03
CA ALA A 118 4.78 -3.88 7.24
C ALA A 118 5.29 -4.61 5.98
N VAL A 119 6.22 -3.99 5.23
CA VAL A 119 6.70 -4.60 3.98
C VAL A 119 7.69 -5.72 4.24
N LEU A 120 8.64 -5.54 5.18
CA LEU A 120 9.69 -6.54 5.40
C LEU A 120 9.21 -7.79 6.14
N GLU A 121 8.20 -7.68 6.99
CA GLU A 121 7.79 -8.73 7.91
C GLU A 121 6.35 -9.25 7.68
N ALA A 122 5.54 -8.50 6.91
CA ALA A 122 4.15 -8.86 6.60
C ALA A 122 3.80 -8.73 5.11
N GLY A 123 4.74 -8.32 4.26
CA GLY A 123 4.48 -7.93 2.87
C GLY A 123 3.87 -9.03 2.00
N GLU A 124 4.19 -10.31 2.24
CA GLU A 124 3.62 -11.43 1.48
C GLU A 124 2.11 -11.63 1.73
N ALA A 125 1.62 -11.20 2.89
CA ALA A 125 0.19 -11.32 3.24
C ALA A 125 -0.60 -10.04 2.95
N LEU A 126 0.08 -8.90 2.75
CA LEU A 126 -0.55 -7.61 2.52
C LEU A 126 -0.87 -7.39 1.04
N ASP A 127 -2.05 -6.85 0.77
CA ASP A 127 -2.47 -6.41 -0.58
C ASP A 127 -2.27 -4.91 -0.77
N VAL A 128 -2.61 -4.10 0.23
CA VAL A 128 -2.68 -2.65 0.11
C VAL A 128 -2.14 -1.94 1.35
N ILE A 129 -1.35 -0.91 1.12
CA ILE A 129 -0.94 0.06 2.15
C ILE A 129 -1.83 1.29 2.03
N MET A 130 -2.57 1.60 3.09
CA MET A 130 -3.40 2.80 3.17
C MET A 130 -2.63 3.95 3.82
N ILE A 131 -2.49 5.05 3.08
CA ILE A 131 -1.75 6.24 3.50
C ILE A 131 -2.73 7.33 3.92
N PRO A 132 -2.74 7.73 5.20
CA PRO A 132 -3.59 8.82 5.67
C PRO A 132 -3.02 10.19 5.32
N LYS A 133 -3.88 11.20 5.30
CA LYS A 133 -3.52 12.63 5.19
C LYS A 133 -2.67 12.96 3.96
N VAL A 134 -2.94 12.28 2.83
CA VAL A 134 -2.28 12.59 1.56
C VAL A 134 -2.71 13.96 1.08
N GLU A 135 -1.77 14.83 0.77
CA GLU A 135 -2.02 16.21 0.35
C GLU A 135 -1.59 16.51 -1.09
N GLY A 136 -0.73 15.69 -1.67
CA GLY A 136 -0.26 15.90 -3.04
C GLY A 136 0.38 14.66 -3.66
N PRO A 137 0.71 14.72 -4.97
CA PRO A 137 1.36 13.62 -5.68
C PRO A 137 2.76 13.31 -5.12
N GLU A 138 3.43 14.28 -4.50
CA GLU A 138 4.73 14.12 -3.85
C GLU A 138 4.71 13.08 -2.72
N ASP A 139 3.61 12.99 -1.97
CA ASP A 139 3.42 12.00 -0.92
C ASP A 139 3.40 10.59 -1.50
N ILE A 140 2.66 10.42 -2.58
CA ILE A 140 2.57 9.13 -3.30
C ILE A 140 3.89 8.76 -3.95
N HIS A 141 4.60 9.71 -4.58
CA HIS A 141 5.91 9.46 -5.16
C HIS A 141 6.95 9.02 -4.12
N TYR A 142 6.92 9.61 -2.91
CA TYR A 142 7.76 9.20 -1.81
C TYR A 142 7.48 7.75 -1.40
N VAL A 143 6.20 7.44 -1.16
CA VAL A 143 5.76 6.10 -0.76
C VAL A 143 6.11 5.07 -1.83
N ASP A 144 5.83 5.35 -3.10
CA ASP A 144 6.09 4.43 -4.21
C ASP A 144 7.58 4.05 -4.32
N ARG A 145 8.48 5.04 -4.19
CA ARG A 145 9.93 4.77 -4.17
C ARG A 145 10.40 4.01 -2.96
N LEU A 146 9.83 4.28 -1.80
CA LEU A 146 10.16 3.57 -0.57
C LEU A 146 9.66 2.11 -0.64
N LEU A 147 8.42 1.91 -1.06
CA LEU A 147 7.86 0.56 -1.25
C LEU A 147 8.71 -0.26 -2.21
N ALA A 148 9.09 0.29 -3.37
CA ALA A 148 9.93 -0.44 -4.33
C ALA A 148 11.26 -0.91 -3.73
N GLN A 149 11.90 -0.11 -2.86
CA GLN A 149 13.13 -0.50 -2.18
C GLN A 149 12.90 -1.58 -1.11
N LEU A 150 11.82 -1.45 -0.35
CA LEU A 150 11.47 -2.41 0.70
C LEU A 150 11.02 -3.75 0.10
N GLU A 151 10.23 -3.73 -0.96
CA GLU A 151 9.81 -4.92 -1.72
C GLU A 151 11.00 -5.68 -2.29
N ALA A 152 11.93 -4.95 -2.92
CA ALA A 152 13.17 -5.54 -3.41
C ALA A 152 13.98 -6.21 -2.28
N LYS A 153 14.03 -5.58 -1.11
CA LYS A 153 14.73 -6.10 0.07
C LYS A 153 14.01 -7.30 0.69
N ALA A 154 12.69 -7.29 0.69
CA ALA A 154 11.84 -8.39 1.17
C ALA A 154 11.79 -9.56 0.16
N GLY A 155 12.14 -9.32 -1.12
CA GLY A 155 12.05 -10.32 -2.18
C GLY A 155 10.63 -10.57 -2.67
N LEU A 156 9.73 -9.59 -2.52
CA LEU A 156 8.36 -9.71 -3.00
C LEU A 156 8.33 -9.83 -4.52
N THR A 157 7.44 -10.66 -5.04
CA THR A 157 7.27 -10.91 -6.47
C THR A 157 6.20 -10.03 -7.10
N GLU A 158 5.27 -9.53 -6.29
CA GLU A 158 4.21 -8.62 -6.70
C GLU A 158 4.26 -7.32 -5.88
N PRO A 159 3.96 -6.17 -6.52
CA PRO A 159 3.99 -4.89 -5.84
C PRO A 159 2.75 -4.69 -4.96
N LEU A 160 2.96 -4.17 -3.77
CA LEU A 160 1.87 -3.71 -2.89
C LEU A 160 1.15 -2.52 -3.53
N LEU A 161 -0.17 -2.50 -3.43
CA LEU A 161 -0.99 -1.39 -3.88
C LEU A 161 -1.06 -0.28 -2.82
N VAL A 162 -1.48 0.91 -3.25
CA VAL A 162 -1.62 2.08 -2.39
C VAL A 162 -3.07 2.60 -2.44
N HIS A 163 -3.62 2.87 -1.27
CA HIS A 163 -4.89 3.56 -1.09
C HIS A 163 -4.63 4.86 -0.33
N ALA A 164 -5.02 6.01 -0.88
CA ALA A 164 -4.83 7.31 -0.22
C ALA A 164 -6.10 7.75 0.50
N ILE A 165 -5.97 8.36 1.69
CA ILE A 165 -7.08 9.01 2.38
C ILE A 165 -6.95 10.52 2.21
N LEU A 166 -7.93 11.12 1.55
CA LEU A 166 -8.02 12.56 1.32
C LEU A 166 -8.89 13.22 2.39
N GLU A 167 -8.29 13.47 3.54
CA GLU A 167 -8.97 14.01 4.72
C GLU A 167 -8.56 15.45 5.06
N THR A 168 -7.81 16.11 4.16
CA THR A 168 -7.48 17.53 4.24
C THR A 168 -8.05 18.27 3.04
N ALA A 169 -8.28 19.59 3.18
CA ALA A 169 -8.76 20.41 2.08
C ALA A 169 -7.78 20.43 0.89
N ARG A 170 -6.48 20.36 1.16
CA ARG A 170 -5.43 20.31 0.15
C ARG A 170 -5.45 18.99 -0.61
N GLY A 171 -5.55 17.86 0.10
CA GLY A 171 -5.66 16.55 -0.54
C GLY A 171 -6.86 16.47 -1.48
N VAL A 172 -8.03 16.94 -1.03
CA VAL A 172 -9.23 17.00 -1.87
C VAL A 172 -9.03 17.90 -3.10
N ALA A 173 -8.35 19.05 -2.95
CA ALA A 173 -8.07 19.94 -4.07
C ALA A 173 -7.12 19.32 -5.13
N ASN A 174 -6.23 18.43 -4.73
CA ASN A 174 -5.21 17.81 -5.57
C ASN A 174 -5.58 16.37 -6.01
N VAL A 175 -6.84 15.97 -5.92
CA VAL A 175 -7.30 14.59 -6.14
C VAL A 175 -6.86 14.01 -7.49
N GLU A 176 -6.97 14.77 -8.58
CA GLU A 176 -6.60 14.30 -9.92
C GLU A 176 -5.10 13.98 -10.02
N GLU A 177 -4.25 14.85 -9.46
CA GLU A 177 -2.80 14.67 -9.46
C GLU A 177 -2.38 13.50 -8.57
N ILE A 178 -3.04 13.32 -7.42
CA ILE A 178 -2.83 12.18 -6.53
C ILE A 178 -3.19 10.88 -7.22
N CYS A 179 -4.36 10.80 -7.87
CA CYS A 179 -4.79 9.61 -8.62
C CYS A 179 -3.80 9.21 -9.72
N ALA A 180 -3.16 10.18 -10.36
CA ALA A 180 -2.23 9.96 -11.46
C ALA A 180 -0.77 9.72 -11.01
N ALA A 181 -0.46 9.84 -9.72
CA ALA A 181 0.90 9.89 -9.21
C ALA A 181 1.66 8.55 -9.29
N SER A 182 0.97 7.42 -9.24
CA SER A 182 1.59 6.09 -9.29
C SER A 182 0.66 5.05 -9.91
N PRO A 183 1.20 4.07 -10.65
CA PRO A 183 0.43 2.91 -11.12
C PRO A 183 -0.05 2.00 -9.98
N ARG A 184 0.42 2.19 -8.74
CA ARG A 184 -0.02 1.45 -7.54
C ARG A 184 -1.33 1.97 -6.94
N MET A 185 -1.81 3.14 -7.40
CA MET A 185 -3.02 3.76 -6.83
C MET A 185 -4.24 2.90 -7.08
N GLN A 186 -4.68 2.17 -6.03
CA GLN A 186 -5.85 1.30 -6.06
C GLN A 186 -7.14 2.08 -5.80
N GLY A 187 -7.06 3.13 -4.97
CA GLY A 187 -8.23 3.93 -4.61
C GLY A 187 -7.90 5.12 -3.72
N LEU A 188 -8.95 5.84 -3.37
CA LEU A 188 -8.95 7.01 -2.50
C LEU A 188 -10.00 6.83 -1.40
#